data_98131d76675f70166d9ca41c0f2b241d
#
_entry.id   98131d76675f70166d9ca41c0f2b241d
#
_cell.length_a   1.000
_cell.length_b   1.000
_cell.length_c   1.000
_cell.angle_alpha   90.00
_cell.angle_beta   90.00
_cell.angle_gamma   90.00
#
_symmetry.space_group_name_H-M   'P 1'
#
loop_
_entity.id
_entity.type
_entity.pdbx_description
1 polymer ?
#
loop_
_entity_poly.entity_id
_entity_poly.type
_entity_poly.pdbx_seq_one_letter_code
_entity_poly.pdbx_strand_id
1 'polypeptide(L)'
;MQTMDHIDHVASRVSLSALSGLLGGSIYATLKGLPLRSTSFRIASSFALVGTAVFGLERVGYVALQSQIDGERRRLLTSHAFAGVSGGALNGYLYHKKPLQGMFYFIPLMLGVAFAELTWEKTRQDRLEAVLLKEKQESIIDHQR
;
A
#
# COMPACT_ATOMS: atom_id res chain seq x y z
N MET A 1 0.63 -4.55 -21.58
CA MET A 1 1.65 -4.13 -20.61
C MET A 1 1.05 -3.46 -19.39
N GLN A 2 0.23 -2.43 -19.48
CA GLN A 2 -0.35 -1.73 -18.31
C GLN A 2 -1.16 -2.59 -17.33
N THR A 3 -1.88 -3.61 -17.81
CA THR A 3 -2.69 -4.48 -16.93
C THR A 3 -1.84 -5.38 -16.02
N MET A 4 -0.68 -5.84 -16.45
CA MET A 4 0.22 -6.64 -15.61
C MET A 4 0.81 -5.80 -14.48
N ASP A 5 1.22 -4.56 -14.76
CA ASP A 5 1.75 -3.65 -13.74
C ASP A 5 0.72 -3.37 -12.62
N HIS A 6 -0.57 -3.35 -12.95
CA HIS A 6 -1.64 -3.16 -11.98
C HIS A 6 -1.84 -4.38 -11.07
N ILE A 7 -1.76 -5.58 -11.64
CA ILE A 7 -1.90 -6.83 -10.87
C ILE A 7 -0.71 -6.99 -9.93
N ASP A 8 0.51 -6.78 -10.41
CA ASP A 8 1.72 -6.88 -9.61
C ASP A 8 1.73 -5.88 -8.46
N HIS A 9 1.24 -4.68 -8.69
CA HIS A 9 1.10 -3.66 -7.66
C HIS A 9 0.15 -4.09 -6.54
N VAL A 10 -1.04 -4.61 -6.87
CA VAL A 10 -1.99 -5.11 -5.88
C VAL A 10 -1.44 -6.35 -5.18
N ALA A 11 -0.86 -7.29 -5.93
CA ALA A 11 -0.31 -8.53 -5.39
C ALA A 11 0.81 -8.29 -4.37
N SER A 12 1.72 -7.36 -4.65
CA SER A 12 2.80 -7.01 -3.71
C SER A 12 2.27 -6.44 -2.40
N ARG A 13 1.25 -5.59 -2.45
CA ARG A 13 0.63 -4.98 -1.26
C ARG A 13 -0.19 -5.99 -0.44
N VAL A 14 -0.90 -6.88 -1.11
CA VAL A 14 -1.62 -7.98 -0.46
C VAL A 14 -0.62 -8.92 0.24
N SER A 15 0.50 -9.21 -0.39
CA SER A 15 1.57 -10.01 0.22
C SER A 15 2.16 -9.33 1.46
N LEU A 16 2.41 -8.03 1.42
CA LEU A 16 2.86 -7.26 2.58
C LEU A 16 1.82 -7.25 3.70
N SER A 17 0.53 -7.11 3.35
CA SER A 17 -0.56 -7.19 4.34
C SER A 17 -0.61 -8.58 4.99
N ALA A 18 -0.48 -9.65 4.22
CA ALA A 18 -0.45 -11.02 4.73
C ALA A 18 0.75 -11.25 5.66
N LEU A 19 1.94 -10.78 5.28
CA LEU A 19 3.14 -10.86 6.11
C LEU A 19 2.99 -10.07 7.42
N SER A 20 2.43 -8.87 7.35
CA SER A 20 2.13 -8.06 8.55
C SER A 20 1.14 -8.77 9.46
N GLY A 21 0.11 -9.41 8.89
CA GLY A 21 -0.84 -10.23 9.62
C GLY A 21 -0.19 -11.47 10.25
N LEU A 22 0.77 -12.09 9.56
CA LEU A 22 1.52 -13.23 10.08
C LEU A 22 2.37 -12.85 11.29
N LEU A 23 3.13 -11.76 11.18
CA LEU A 23 3.97 -11.25 12.26
C LEU A 23 3.14 -10.78 13.45
N GLY A 24 2.12 -9.95 13.21
CA GLY A 24 1.21 -9.47 14.26
C GLY A 24 0.45 -10.61 14.93
N GLY A 25 0.01 -11.59 14.14
CA GLY A 25 -0.64 -12.80 14.63
C GLY A 25 0.27 -13.67 15.48
N SER A 26 1.55 -13.76 15.13
CA SER A 26 2.55 -14.50 15.91
C SER A 26 2.81 -13.82 17.26
N ILE A 27 2.99 -12.51 17.26
CA ILE A 27 3.15 -11.72 18.50
C ILE A 27 1.91 -11.87 19.39
N TYR A 28 0.72 -11.71 18.81
CA TYR A 28 -0.53 -11.83 19.54
C TYR A 28 -0.72 -13.23 20.14
N ALA A 29 -0.44 -14.29 19.36
CA ALA A 29 -0.55 -15.67 19.83
C ALA A 29 0.40 -15.94 21.00
N THR A 30 1.64 -15.46 20.92
CA THR A 30 2.65 -15.59 21.97
C THR A 30 2.23 -14.88 23.27
N LEU A 31 1.75 -13.62 23.13
CA LEU A 31 1.31 -12.85 24.29
C LEU A 31 0.07 -13.43 24.98
N LYS A 32 -0.79 -14.11 24.22
CA LYS A 32 -2.06 -14.70 24.74
C LYS A 32 -1.95 -16.19 25.04
N GLY A 33 -0.79 -16.82 24.84
CA GLY A 33 -0.63 -18.26 25.04
C GLY A 33 -1.47 -19.11 24.08
N LEU A 34 -1.80 -18.61 22.89
CA LEU A 34 -2.59 -19.28 21.88
C LEU A 34 -1.72 -20.16 20.96
N PRO A 35 -2.30 -21.16 20.26
CA PRO A 35 -1.57 -21.95 19.28
C PRO A 35 -0.98 -21.07 18.18
N LEU A 36 0.34 -20.96 18.13
CA LEU A 36 1.06 -20.01 17.27
C LEU A 36 0.68 -20.16 15.79
N ARG A 37 0.80 -21.38 15.25
CA ARG A 37 0.62 -21.65 13.83
C ARG A 37 -0.81 -21.33 13.35
N SER A 38 -1.83 -21.80 14.03
CA SER A 38 -3.23 -21.61 13.62
C SER A 38 -3.67 -20.16 13.78
N THR A 39 -3.27 -19.49 14.86
CA THR A 39 -3.62 -18.09 15.12
C THR A 39 -2.94 -17.16 14.13
N SER A 40 -1.64 -17.33 13.89
CA SER A 40 -0.89 -16.50 12.95
C SER A 40 -1.42 -16.65 11.52
N PHE A 41 -1.70 -17.88 11.08
CA PHE A 41 -2.25 -18.14 9.75
C PHE A 41 -3.64 -17.54 9.58
N ARG A 42 -4.52 -17.67 10.58
CA ARG A 42 -5.86 -17.08 10.55
C ARG A 42 -5.83 -15.57 10.46
N ILE A 43 -4.96 -14.92 11.21
CA ILE A 43 -4.79 -13.45 11.17
C ILE A 43 -4.19 -13.04 9.82
N ALA A 44 -3.16 -13.73 9.33
CA ALA A 44 -2.57 -13.47 8.02
C ALA A 44 -3.58 -13.57 6.88
N SER A 45 -4.42 -14.61 6.88
CA SER A 45 -5.48 -14.79 5.89
C SER A 45 -6.52 -13.67 5.94
N SER A 46 -6.90 -13.21 7.13
CA SER A 46 -7.80 -12.07 7.29
C SER A 46 -7.19 -10.78 6.74
N PHE A 47 -5.90 -10.54 7.02
CA PHE A 47 -5.17 -9.38 6.49
C PHE A 47 -5.01 -9.45 4.97
N ALA A 48 -4.79 -10.64 4.41
CA ALA A 48 -4.73 -10.82 2.95
C ALA A 48 -6.07 -10.50 2.29
N LEU A 49 -7.18 -10.98 2.84
CA LEU A 49 -8.53 -10.73 2.31
C LEU A 49 -8.90 -9.24 2.38
N VAL A 50 -8.66 -8.61 3.53
CA VAL A 50 -8.90 -7.16 3.70
C VAL A 50 -7.98 -6.36 2.78
N GLY A 51 -6.71 -6.73 2.69
CA GLY A 51 -5.73 -6.10 1.79
C GLY A 51 -6.17 -6.21 0.33
N THR A 52 -6.66 -7.37 -0.11
CA THR A 52 -7.17 -7.55 -1.49
C THR A 52 -8.34 -6.61 -1.77
N ALA A 53 -9.30 -6.51 -0.85
CA ALA A 53 -10.45 -5.63 -1.02
C ALA A 53 -10.03 -4.16 -1.05
N VAL A 54 -9.20 -3.72 -0.10
CA VAL A 54 -8.81 -2.31 0.05
C VAL A 54 -7.90 -1.86 -1.10
N PHE A 55 -6.83 -2.60 -1.40
CA PHE A 55 -5.91 -2.23 -2.49
C PHE A 55 -6.48 -2.47 -3.88
N GLY A 56 -7.41 -3.44 -4.02
CA GLY A 56 -8.21 -3.58 -5.23
C GLY A 56 -9.10 -2.36 -5.49
N LEU A 57 -9.81 -1.89 -4.46
CA LEU A 57 -10.63 -0.68 -4.55
C LEU A 57 -9.78 0.58 -4.79
N GLU A 58 -8.63 0.70 -4.15
CA GLU A 58 -7.68 1.78 -4.40
C GLU A 58 -7.28 1.81 -5.87
N ARG A 59 -6.93 0.66 -6.44
CA ARG A 59 -6.49 0.58 -7.83
C ARG A 59 -7.61 0.88 -8.83
N VAL A 60 -8.79 0.37 -8.57
CA VAL A 60 -9.99 0.71 -9.37
C VAL A 60 -10.26 2.22 -9.30
N GLY A 61 -10.22 2.81 -8.12
CA GLY A 61 -10.35 4.25 -7.92
C GLY A 61 -9.28 5.04 -8.68
N TYR A 62 -8.02 4.62 -8.61
CA TYR A 62 -6.92 5.27 -9.32
C TYR A 62 -7.12 5.27 -10.84
N VAL A 63 -7.53 4.15 -11.42
CA VAL A 63 -7.80 4.04 -12.87
C VAL A 63 -9.03 4.85 -13.27
N ALA A 64 -10.10 4.80 -12.48
CA ALA A 64 -11.32 5.57 -12.75
C ALA A 64 -11.10 7.09 -12.71
N LEU A 65 -10.22 7.56 -11.83
CA LEU A 65 -9.88 8.97 -11.67
C LEU A 65 -8.85 9.47 -12.68
N GLN A 66 -8.30 8.58 -13.51
CA GLN A 66 -7.24 8.93 -14.47
C GLN A 66 -7.67 9.99 -15.49
N SER A 67 -8.94 10.00 -15.89
CA SER A 67 -9.50 10.97 -16.82
C SER A 67 -10.08 12.21 -16.15
N GLN A 68 -10.22 12.23 -14.82
CA GLN A 68 -10.96 13.28 -14.10
C GLN A 68 -10.04 14.16 -13.23
N ILE A 69 -8.90 13.64 -12.82
CA ILE A 69 -7.99 14.36 -11.92
C ILE A 69 -6.61 14.51 -12.56
N ASP A 70 -6.24 15.76 -12.81
CA ASP A 70 -4.89 16.11 -13.23
C ASP A 70 -3.91 16.07 -12.05
N GLY A 71 -2.74 15.50 -12.32
CA GLY A 71 -1.66 15.37 -11.34
C GLY A 71 -1.67 14.03 -10.60
N GLU A 72 -0.59 13.29 -10.76
CA GLU A 72 -0.40 11.96 -10.19
C GLU A 72 -0.56 11.92 -8.66
N ARG A 73 0.02 12.92 -7.97
CA ARG A 73 -0.08 13.04 -6.51
C ARG A 73 -1.52 13.19 -6.02
N ARG A 74 -2.32 14.02 -6.70
CA ARG A 74 -3.73 14.23 -6.33
C ARG A 74 -4.53 12.95 -6.56
N ARG A 75 -4.30 12.29 -7.69
CA ARG A 75 -4.96 11.03 -8.05
C ARG A 75 -4.65 9.94 -7.04
N LEU A 76 -3.39 9.80 -6.64
CA LEU A 76 -2.96 8.83 -5.65
C LEU A 76 -3.61 9.09 -4.28
N LEU A 77 -3.61 10.32 -3.79
CA LEU A 77 -4.24 10.67 -2.52
C LEU A 77 -5.76 10.42 -2.54
N THR A 78 -6.43 10.78 -3.64
CA THR A 78 -7.89 10.59 -3.79
C THR A 78 -8.25 9.11 -3.88
N SER A 79 -7.48 8.28 -4.62
CA SER A 79 -7.73 6.84 -4.71
C SER A 79 -7.53 6.14 -3.36
N HIS A 80 -6.53 6.53 -2.58
CA HIS A 80 -6.31 6.00 -1.24
C HIS A 80 -7.42 6.44 -0.25
N ALA A 81 -7.87 7.70 -0.33
CA ALA A 81 -9.00 8.16 0.46
C ALA A 81 -10.27 7.38 0.11
N PHE A 82 -10.55 7.18 -1.17
CA PHE A 82 -11.67 6.36 -1.64
C PHE A 82 -11.59 4.92 -1.13
N ALA A 83 -10.42 4.29 -1.21
CA ALA A 83 -10.20 2.95 -0.68
C ALA A 83 -10.35 2.89 0.85
N GLY A 84 -9.91 3.92 1.57
CA GLY A 84 -10.09 4.05 3.00
C GLY A 84 -11.56 4.14 3.41
N VAL A 85 -12.36 4.91 2.66
CA VAL A 85 -13.80 5.03 2.89
C VAL A 85 -14.53 3.73 2.56
N SER A 86 -14.39 3.24 1.34
CA SER A 86 -15.15 2.07 0.85
C SER A 86 -14.67 0.76 1.50
N GLY A 87 -13.36 0.53 1.54
CA GLY A 87 -12.77 -0.64 2.18
C GLY A 87 -12.98 -0.63 3.70
N GLY A 88 -12.87 0.54 4.33
CA GLY A 88 -13.15 0.72 5.75
C GLY A 88 -14.61 0.47 6.10
N ALA A 89 -15.55 1.00 5.30
CA ALA A 89 -16.98 0.76 5.46
C ALA A 89 -17.32 -0.73 5.33
N LEU A 90 -16.79 -1.38 4.29
CA LEU A 90 -16.98 -2.82 4.06
C LEU A 90 -16.45 -3.65 5.23
N ASN A 91 -15.22 -3.39 5.65
CA ASN A 91 -14.59 -4.09 6.77
C ASN A 91 -15.34 -3.86 8.09
N GLY A 92 -15.69 -2.60 8.39
CA GLY A 92 -16.47 -2.26 9.58
C GLY A 92 -17.85 -2.91 9.60
N TYR A 93 -18.49 -3.03 8.44
CA TYR A 93 -19.78 -3.74 8.32
C TYR A 93 -19.63 -5.26 8.52
N LEU A 94 -18.67 -5.88 7.87
CA LEU A 94 -18.48 -7.34 7.92
C LEU A 94 -18.09 -7.83 9.33
N TYR A 95 -17.17 -7.14 9.99
CA TYR A 95 -16.63 -7.61 11.27
C TYR A 95 -17.35 -7.06 12.51
N HIS A 96 -17.84 -5.83 12.44
CA HIS A 96 -18.38 -5.14 13.61
C HIS A 96 -19.81 -4.64 13.45
N LYS A 97 -20.42 -4.77 12.27
CA LYS A 97 -21.72 -4.17 11.91
C LYS A 97 -21.76 -2.65 12.10
N LYS A 98 -20.59 -2.00 12.06
CA LYS A 98 -20.41 -0.56 12.29
C LYS A 98 -19.55 0.04 11.17
N PRO A 99 -20.12 0.34 9.98
CA PRO A 99 -19.36 0.82 8.83
C PRO A 99 -18.61 2.13 9.10
N LEU A 100 -19.22 3.08 9.83
CA LEU A 100 -18.59 4.36 10.17
C LEU A 100 -17.31 4.19 11.00
N GLN A 101 -17.30 3.22 11.92
CA GLN A 101 -16.14 2.94 12.75
C GLN A 101 -14.99 2.37 11.90
N GLY A 102 -15.30 1.50 10.94
CA GLY A 102 -14.31 0.99 9.98
C GLY A 102 -13.71 2.11 9.14
N MET A 103 -14.54 3.01 8.60
CA MET A 103 -14.05 4.17 7.83
C MET A 103 -13.11 5.04 8.65
N PHE A 104 -13.46 5.32 9.91
CA PHE A 104 -12.65 6.17 10.79
C PHE A 104 -11.23 5.63 11.00
N TYR A 105 -11.05 4.31 11.07
CA TYR A 105 -9.73 3.69 11.19
C TYR A 105 -9.00 3.56 9.87
N PHE A 106 -9.70 3.23 8.79
CA PHE A 106 -9.07 2.93 7.50
C PHE A 106 -8.68 4.17 6.71
N ILE A 107 -9.42 5.28 6.82
CA ILE A 107 -9.06 6.53 6.11
C ILE A 107 -7.65 7.01 6.49
N PRO A 108 -7.32 7.25 7.78
CA PRO A 108 -5.99 7.71 8.16
C PRO A 108 -4.90 6.68 7.84
N LEU A 109 -5.21 5.38 7.93
CA LEU A 109 -4.29 4.32 7.56
C LEU A 109 -3.94 4.38 6.06
N MET A 110 -4.95 4.48 5.19
CA MET A 110 -4.74 4.56 3.75
C MET A 110 -4.05 5.86 3.32
N LEU A 111 -4.36 6.97 3.96
CA LEU A 111 -3.64 8.22 3.73
C LEU A 111 -2.18 8.10 4.18
N GLY A 112 -1.90 7.45 5.29
CA GLY A 112 -0.54 7.15 5.75
C GLY A 112 0.25 6.33 4.72
N VAL A 113 -0.37 5.31 4.13
CA VAL A 113 0.24 4.52 3.03
C VAL A 113 0.53 5.42 1.82
N ALA A 114 -0.42 6.28 1.42
CA ALA A 114 -0.22 7.20 0.31
C ALA A 114 0.95 8.19 0.55
N PHE A 115 1.07 8.72 1.76
CA PHE A 115 2.20 9.58 2.13
C PHE A 115 3.54 8.83 2.12
N ALA A 116 3.55 7.59 2.61
CA ALA A 116 4.74 6.74 2.58
C ALA A 116 5.20 6.48 1.13
N GLU A 117 4.27 6.20 0.22
CA GLU A 117 4.56 6.03 -1.21
C GLU A 117 5.14 7.29 -1.85
N LEU A 118 4.51 8.44 -1.62
CA LEU A 118 5.00 9.71 -2.16
C LEU A 118 6.39 10.05 -1.65
N THR A 119 6.67 9.74 -0.39
CA THR A 119 7.99 9.97 0.21
C THR A 119 9.03 9.00 -0.37
N TRP A 120 8.65 7.74 -0.55
CA TRP A 120 9.51 6.72 -1.15
C TRP A 120 9.86 7.05 -2.59
N GLU A 121 8.87 7.44 -3.40
CA GLU A 121 9.05 7.81 -4.80
C GLU A 121 10.00 9.01 -4.92
N LYS A 122 9.79 10.05 -4.11
CA LYS A 122 10.69 11.20 -4.06
C LYS A 122 12.14 10.78 -3.71
N THR A 123 12.31 9.97 -2.68
CA THR A 123 13.65 9.50 -2.25
C THR A 123 14.32 8.67 -3.35
N ARG A 124 13.54 7.87 -4.09
CA ARG A 124 14.03 7.08 -5.21
C ARG A 124 14.49 7.97 -6.37
N GLN A 125 13.72 9.00 -6.71
CA GLN A 125 14.07 9.98 -7.75
C GLN A 125 15.34 10.73 -7.37
N ASP A 126 15.45 11.23 -6.13
CA ASP A 126 16.65 11.93 -5.64
C ASP A 126 17.91 11.05 -5.74
N ARG A 127 17.79 9.74 -5.45
CA ARG A 127 18.90 8.79 -5.58
C ARG A 127 19.29 8.54 -7.04
N LEU A 128 18.32 8.40 -7.93
CA LEU A 128 18.59 8.22 -9.36
C LEU A 128 19.29 9.44 -9.96
N GLU A 129 18.84 10.64 -9.62
CA GLU A 129 19.51 11.89 -10.05
C GLU A 129 20.95 11.97 -9.54
N ALA A 130 21.18 11.58 -8.28
CA ALA A 130 22.53 11.58 -7.72
C ALA A 130 23.47 10.59 -8.42
N VAL A 131 22.97 9.41 -8.85
CA VAL A 131 23.74 8.43 -9.62
C VAL A 131 24.05 8.97 -11.01
N LEU A 132 23.06 9.52 -11.71
CA LEU A 132 23.25 10.09 -13.06
C LEU A 132 24.23 11.28 -13.05
N LEU A 133 24.21 12.11 -12.02
CA LEU A 133 25.18 13.20 -11.85
C LEU A 133 26.61 12.69 -11.67
N LYS A 134 26.80 11.60 -10.90
CA LYS A 134 28.12 10.96 -10.74
C LYS A 134 28.64 10.38 -12.05
N GLU A 135 27.82 9.63 -12.76
CA GLU A 135 28.20 9.04 -14.06
C GLU A 135 28.59 10.14 -15.07
N LYS A 136 27.85 11.26 -15.07
CA LYS A 136 28.18 12.41 -15.93
C LYS A 136 29.50 13.06 -15.55
N GLN A 137 29.81 13.19 -14.26
CA GLN A 137 31.09 13.73 -13.81
C GLN A 137 32.27 12.81 -14.17
N GLU A 138 32.11 11.49 -13.99
CA GLU A 138 33.13 10.51 -14.35
C GLU A 138 33.40 10.50 -15.87
N SER A 139 32.36 10.59 -16.69
CA SER A 139 32.52 10.67 -18.14
C SER A 139 33.24 11.94 -18.62
N ILE A 140 33.07 13.07 -17.94
CA ILE A 140 33.78 14.32 -18.25
C ILE A 140 35.27 14.20 -17.90
N ILE A 141 35.59 13.56 -16.78
CA ILE A 141 36.97 13.38 -16.33
C ILE A 141 37.73 12.44 -17.26
N ASP A 142 37.07 11.37 -17.74
CA ASP A 142 37.68 10.44 -18.68
C ASP A 142 37.94 11.05 -20.07
N HIS A 143 37.12 11.99 -20.51
CA HIS A 143 37.35 12.72 -21.79
C HIS A 143 38.45 13.78 -21.70
N GLN A 144 38.87 14.16 -20.50
CA GLN A 144 39.95 15.15 -20.27
C GLN A 144 41.32 14.51 -20.04
N ARG A 145 41.38 13.18 -20.00
CA ARG A 145 42.63 12.41 -19.89
C ARG A 145 43.06 11.87 -21.27
#